data_9c59e9ead450a60d23f0c56c39e90dc8
#
_entry.id   9c59e9ead450a60d23f0c56c39e90dc8
#
_cell.length_a   1.000
_cell.length_b   1.000
_cell.length_c   1.000
_cell.angle_alpha   90.00
_cell.angle_beta   90.00
_cell.angle_gamma   90.00
#
_symmetry.space_group_name_H-M   'P 1'
#
loop_
_entity.id
_entity.type
_entity.pdbx_description
1 polymer ?
#
loop_
_entity_poly.entity_id
_entity_poly.type
_entity_poly.pdbx_seq_one_letter_code
_entity_poly.pdbx_strand_id
1 'polypeptide(L)'
;MCAANTPASAASVGQMKDLNDEELMAHLQAGHGDALAVLFDRYHRLVLSIALKIVRDPGEAEDVTQNVFLEIFRSVAQFDPAKGTTKTWLLQYAYHRSINRRQQLNARDFYQQTDIEDVERLMPETGSLLGRFTHHELKHLLRQGLATLTRQQRQVLELASYDGLSMAEIASKTGETVSNVRHYYYRGLKKLRSLISGGQEQGQQHE
;
A
#
# COMPACT_ATOMS: atom_id res chain seq x y z
N MET A 1 -23.12 -23.06 -38.74
CA MET A 1 -23.66 -23.42 -37.42
C MET A 1 -22.96 -22.52 -36.41
N CYS A 2 -23.62 -21.39 -36.09
CA CYS A 2 -23.08 -20.43 -35.09
C CYS A 2 -23.46 -20.93 -33.70
N ALA A 3 -22.48 -21.29 -32.92
CA ALA A 3 -22.67 -21.59 -31.50
C ALA A 3 -22.95 -20.27 -30.76
N ALA A 4 -24.15 -20.13 -30.24
CA ALA A 4 -24.58 -19.02 -29.42
C ALA A 4 -23.80 -19.01 -28.13
N ASN A 5 -23.01 -17.96 -27.91
CA ASN A 5 -22.38 -17.64 -26.66
C ASN A 5 -23.48 -17.13 -25.73
N THR A 6 -24.00 -18.00 -24.89
CA THR A 6 -24.95 -17.63 -23.83
C THR A 6 -24.20 -16.79 -22.78
N PRO A 7 -24.59 -15.53 -22.49
CA PRO A 7 -23.99 -14.78 -21.40
C PRO A 7 -24.36 -15.49 -20.08
N ALA A 8 -23.33 -15.88 -19.31
CA ALA A 8 -23.50 -16.37 -17.95
C ALA A 8 -24.35 -15.36 -17.18
N SER A 9 -25.46 -15.86 -16.62
CA SER A 9 -26.45 -15.10 -15.87
C SER A 9 -25.74 -14.20 -14.84
N ALA A 10 -25.82 -12.89 -15.04
CA ALA A 10 -25.39 -11.91 -14.08
C ALA A 10 -26.23 -12.06 -12.81
N ALA A 11 -25.65 -12.60 -11.76
CA ALA A 11 -26.28 -12.56 -10.45
C ALA A 11 -26.52 -11.07 -10.11
N SER A 12 -27.78 -10.73 -9.84
CA SER A 12 -28.14 -9.33 -9.55
C SER A 12 -27.29 -8.83 -8.38
N VAL A 13 -26.84 -7.56 -8.43
CA VAL A 13 -26.11 -6.88 -7.33
C VAL A 13 -26.80 -7.08 -5.98
N GLY A 14 -28.14 -7.20 -5.97
CA GLY A 14 -28.91 -7.51 -4.78
C GLY A 14 -28.57 -8.86 -4.13
N GLN A 15 -28.35 -9.90 -4.93
CA GLN A 15 -27.98 -11.24 -4.43
C GLN A 15 -26.53 -11.29 -3.93
N MET A 16 -25.64 -10.45 -4.47
CA MET A 16 -24.24 -10.39 -4.04
C MET A 16 -24.04 -9.65 -2.72
N LYS A 17 -25.00 -8.85 -2.25
CA LYS A 17 -24.90 -8.14 -0.97
C LYS A 17 -24.82 -9.07 0.25
N ASP A 18 -25.38 -10.28 0.15
CA ASP A 18 -25.38 -11.26 1.24
C ASP A 18 -24.11 -12.14 1.23
N LEU A 19 -23.30 -12.09 0.18
CA LEU A 19 -22.06 -12.85 0.09
C LEU A 19 -21.00 -12.27 1.05
N ASN A 20 -20.13 -13.14 1.57
CA ASN A 20 -18.96 -12.69 2.31
C ASN A 20 -17.88 -12.09 1.37
N ASP A 21 -16.86 -11.45 1.93
CA ASP A 21 -15.86 -10.74 1.15
C ASP A 21 -15.00 -11.66 0.28
N GLU A 22 -14.69 -12.87 0.75
CA GLU A 22 -13.93 -13.88 0.01
C GLU A 22 -14.74 -14.45 -1.15
N GLU A 23 -16.04 -14.64 -0.98
CA GLU A 23 -16.96 -15.02 -2.05
C GLU A 23 -17.06 -13.94 -3.11
N LEU A 24 -17.16 -12.66 -2.69
CA LEU A 24 -17.14 -11.53 -3.63
C LEU A 24 -15.84 -11.48 -4.43
N MET A 25 -14.70 -11.75 -3.80
CA MET A 25 -13.42 -11.81 -4.51
C MET A 25 -13.38 -12.98 -5.50
N ALA A 26 -13.92 -14.14 -5.16
CA ALA A 26 -14.03 -15.28 -6.08
C ALA A 26 -14.94 -14.94 -7.28
N HIS A 27 -16.07 -14.28 -7.05
CA HIS A 27 -16.93 -13.77 -8.14
C HIS A 27 -16.19 -12.77 -9.03
N LEU A 28 -15.43 -11.86 -8.43
CA LEU A 28 -14.64 -10.88 -9.18
C LEU A 28 -13.55 -11.57 -10.01
N GLN A 29 -12.88 -12.60 -9.48
CA GLN A 29 -11.91 -13.43 -10.23
C GLN A 29 -12.56 -14.20 -11.38
N ALA A 30 -13.83 -14.59 -11.23
CA ALA A 30 -14.62 -15.22 -12.29
C ALA A 30 -15.11 -14.23 -13.36
N GLY A 31 -14.80 -12.93 -13.22
CA GLY A 31 -15.18 -11.89 -14.19
C GLY A 31 -16.52 -11.19 -13.92
N HIS A 32 -17.14 -11.44 -12.76
CA HIS A 32 -18.39 -10.79 -12.37
C HIS A 32 -18.10 -9.41 -11.74
N GLY A 33 -18.05 -8.36 -12.58
CA GLY A 33 -17.72 -6.98 -12.16
C GLY A 33 -18.65 -6.40 -11.10
N ASP A 34 -19.89 -6.88 -11.01
CA ASP A 34 -20.89 -6.44 -10.02
C ASP A 34 -20.42 -6.67 -8.57
N ALA A 35 -19.56 -7.68 -8.34
CA ALA A 35 -18.96 -7.92 -7.03
C ALA A 35 -18.08 -6.76 -6.55
N LEU A 36 -17.44 -6.02 -7.48
CA LEU A 36 -16.67 -4.83 -7.15
C LEU A 36 -17.55 -3.72 -6.57
N ALA A 37 -18.77 -3.54 -7.09
CA ALA A 37 -19.70 -2.53 -6.58
C ALA A 37 -20.06 -2.80 -5.11
N VAL A 38 -20.27 -4.07 -4.74
CA VAL A 38 -20.56 -4.45 -3.36
C VAL A 38 -19.35 -4.23 -2.45
N LEU A 39 -18.13 -4.58 -2.90
CA LEU A 39 -16.90 -4.30 -2.16
C LEU A 39 -16.66 -2.79 -2.02
N PHE A 40 -16.97 -2.01 -3.05
CA PHE A 40 -16.91 -0.56 -2.99
C PHE A 40 -17.87 -0.01 -1.94
N ASP A 41 -19.13 -0.40 -1.94
CA ASP A 41 -20.12 0.04 -0.95
C ASP A 41 -19.68 -0.27 0.49
N ARG A 42 -19.04 -1.43 0.72
CA ARG A 42 -18.56 -1.84 2.05
C ARG A 42 -17.32 -1.07 2.51
N TYR A 43 -16.39 -0.79 1.61
CA TYR A 43 -15.05 -0.38 1.99
C TYR A 43 -14.65 1.03 1.57
N HIS A 44 -15.40 1.72 0.67
CA HIS A 44 -14.99 3.03 0.16
C HIS A 44 -14.79 4.06 1.28
N ARG A 45 -15.66 4.10 2.29
CA ARG A 45 -15.53 5.01 3.43
C ARG A 45 -14.28 4.74 4.25
N LEU A 46 -13.94 3.48 4.45
CA LEU A 46 -12.73 3.09 5.18
C LEU A 46 -11.48 3.47 4.38
N VAL A 47 -11.44 3.17 3.08
CA VAL A 47 -10.34 3.54 2.18
C VAL A 47 -10.18 5.04 2.13
N LEU A 48 -11.28 5.78 1.94
CA LEU A 48 -11.27 7.25 1.91
C LEU A 48 -10.74 7.82 3.24
N SER A 49 -11.15 7.27 4.39
CA SER A 49 -10.66 7.74 5.69
C SER A 49 -9.15 7.56 5.86
N ILE A 50 -8.59 6.45 5.34
CA ILE A 50 -7.15 6.19 5.33
C ILE A 50 -6.45 7.17 4.39
N ALA A 51 -6.98 7.34 3.18
CA ALA A 51 -6.43 8.26 2.20
C ALA A 51 -6.42 9.70 2.73
N LEU A 52 -7.52 10.18 3.30
CA LEU A 52 -7.62 11.51 3.92
C LEU A 52 -6.60 11.70 5.04
N LYS A 53 -6.44 10.71 5.91
CA LYS A 53 -5.48 10.77 7.02
C LYS A 53 -4.03 10.93 6.52
N ILE A 54 -3.67 10.26 5.43
CA ILE A 54 -2.30 10.23 4.91
C ILE A 54 -2.06 11.40 3.94
N VAL A 55 -2.93 11.60 2.97
CA VAL A 55 -2.76 12.60 1.89
C VAL A 55 -3.10 14.00 2.38
N ARG A 56 -4.11 14.14 3.26
CA ARG A 56 -4.57 15.39 3.87
C ARG A 56 -5.15 16.41 2.89
N ASP A 57 -5.54 15.96 1.72
CA ASP A 57 -6.26 16.72 0.72
C ASP A 57 -7.48 15.91 0.28
N PRO A 58 -8.71 16.46 0.36
CA PRO A 58 -9.93 15.73 0.04
C PRO A 58 -9.99 15.25 -1.42
N GLY A 59 -9.63 16.10 -2.38
CA GLY A 59 -9.66 15.76 -3.81
C GLY A 59 -8.68 14.66 -4.13
N GLU A 60 -7.45 14.77 -3.64
CA GLU A 60 -6.42 13.75 -3.80
C GLU A 60 -6.78 12.42 -3.10
N ALA A 61 -7.46 12.49 -1.95
CA ALA A 61 -7.90 11.29 -1.24
C ALA A 61 -9.03 10.57 -1.98
N GLU A 62 -9.93 11.28 -2.64
CA GLU A 62 -10.96 10.71 -3.51
C GLU A 62 -10.31 10.02 -4.73
N ASP A 63 -9.36 10.68 -5.39
CA ASP A 63 -8.61 10.09 -6.50
C ASP A 63 -7.87 8.82 -6.09
N VAL A 64 -7.20 8.84 -4.94
CA VAL A 64 -6.53 7.65 -4.38
C VAL A 64 -7.56 6.54 -4.13
N THR A 65 -8.72 6.87 -3.56
CA THR A 65 -9.77 5.88 -3.28
C THR A 65 -10.26 5.21 -4.56
N GLN A 66 -10.57 5.97 -5.60
CA GLN A 66 -10.98 5.44 -6.89
C GLN A 66 -9.88 4.55 -7.50
N ASN A 67 -8.64 5.00 -7.48
CA ASN A 67 -7.50 4.25 -8.00
C ASN A 67 -7.29 2.92 -7.26
N VAL A 68 -7.50 2.85 -5.94
CA VAL A 68 -7.41 1.61 -5.15
C VAL A 68 -8.40 0.58 -5.67
N PHE A 69 -9.68 0.93 -5.88
CA PHE A 69 -10.67 -0.01 -6.37
C PHE A 69 -10.43 -0.44 -7.82
N LEU A 70 -9.96 0.48 -8.68
CA LEU A 70 -9.55 0.13 -10.04
C LEU A 70 -8.39 -0.86 -10.07
N GLU A 71 -7.42 -0.72 -9.15
CA GLU A 71 -6.31 -1.66 -9.06
C GLU A 71 -6.72 -3.01 -8.50
N ILE A 72 -7.57 -3.03 -7.48
CA ILE A 72 -8.16 -4.27 -6.98
C ILE A 72 -8.81 -5.04 -8.12
N PHE A 73 -9.61 -4.36 -8.95
CA PHE A 73 -10.22 -4.98 -10.12
C PHE A 73 -9.20 -5.56 -11.09
N ARG A 74 -8.15 -4.79 -11.41
CA ARG A 74 -7.09 -5.23 -12.34
C ARG A 74 -6.21 -6.34 -11.77
N SER A 75 -6.00 -6.36 -10.47
CA SER A 75 -5.08 -7.27 -9.79
C SER A 75 -5.79 -8.43 -9.09
N VAL A 76 -7.10 -8.57 -9.27
CA VAL A 76 -7.92 -9.57 -8.56
C VAL A 76 -7.39 -11.00 -8.73
N ALA A 77 -6.82 -11.33 -9.89
CA ALA A 77 -6.21 -12.64 -10.16
C ALA A 77 -5.01 -12.96 -9.23
N GLN A 78 -4.42 -11.94 -8.59
CA GLN A 78 -3.30 -12.10 -7.66
C GLN A 78 -3.77 -12.33 -6.21
N PHE A 79 -5.07 -12.15 -5.94
CA PHE A 79 -5.62 -12.38 -4.60
C PHE A 79 -5.58 -13.88 -4.27
N ASP A 80 -5.01 -14.19 -3.12
CA ASP A 80 -4.90 -15.54 -2.59
C ASP A 80 -5.46 -15.55 -1.15
N PRO A 81 -6.61 -16.17 -0.89
CA PRO A 81 -7.23 -16.19 0.44
C PRO A 81 -6.36 -16.91 1.48
N ALA A 82 -5.43 -17.78 1.08
CA ALA A 82 -4.49 -18.42 1.99
C ALA A 82 -3.45 -17.43 2.55
N LYS A 83 -3.20 -16.31 1.86
CA LYS A 83 -2.23 -15.28 2.26
C LYS A 83 -2.83 -14.16 3.11
N GLY A 84 -4.14 -14.06 3.18
CA GLY A 84 -4.81 -13.02 3.97
C GLY A 84 -6.26 -12.79 3.57
N THR A 85 -6.97 -12.01 4.38
CA THR A 85 -8.37 -11.67 4.12
C THR A 85 -8.47 -10.59 3.04
N THR A 86 -9.61 -10.54 2.36
CA THR A 86 -9.99 -9.50 1.40
C THR A 86 -9.78 -8.10 1.98
N LYS A 87 -10.23 -7.88 3.22
CA LYS A 87 -10.06 -6.61 3.93
C LYS A 87 -8.58 -6.24 4.08
N THR A 88 -7.73 -7.17 4.51
CA THR A 88 -6.29 -6.91 4.69
C THR A 88 -5.63 -6.56 3.36
N TRP A 89 -5.96 -7.31 2.31
CA TRP A 89 -5.43 -7.09 0.98
C TRP A 89 -5.83 -5.71 0.41
N LEU A 90 -7.11 -5.34 0.54
CA LEU A 90 -7.63 -4.03 0.15
C LEU A 90 -6.95 -2.88 0.92
N LEU A 91 -6.78 -3.04 2.23
CA LEU A 91 -6.13 -2.03 3.06
C LEU A 91 -4.65 -1.84 2.70
N GLN A 92 -3.94 -2.88 2.29
CA GLN A 92 -2.56 -2.76 1.78
C GLN A 92 -2.49 -1.83 0.57
N TYR A 93 -3.40 -1.99 -0.41
CA TYR A 93 -3.50 -1.07 -1.55
C TYR A 93 -3.82 0.36 -1.10
N ALA A 94 -4.78 0.53 -0.19
CA ALA A 94 -5.15 1.85 0.33
C ALA A 94 -3.97 2.57 0.97
N TYR A 95 -3.23 1.92 1.87
CA TYR A 95 -2.04 2.49 2.51
C TYR A 95 -0.94 2.80 1.49
N HIS A 96 -0.61 1.83 0.64
CA HIS A 96 0.48 1.97 -0.33
C HIS A 96 0.21 3.11 -1.31
N ARG A 97 -1.01 3.21 -1.86
CA ARG A 97 -1.38 4.28 -2.79
C ARG A 97 -1.43 5.66 -2.12
N SER A 98 -1.95 5.72 -0.90
CA SER A 98 -1.99 6.96 -0.14
C SER A 98 -0.58 7.48 0.19
N ILE A 99 0.34 6.60 0.61
CA ILE A 99 1.73 6.96 0.89
C ILE A 99 2.44 7.42 -0.39
N ASN A 100 2.30 6.68 -1.50
CA ASN A 100 2.89 7.06 -2.78
C ASN A 100 2.36 8.42 -3.25
N ARG A 101 1.04 8.66 -3.15
CA ARG A 101 0.46 9.95 -3.52
C ARG A 101 1.00 11.08 -2.65
N ARG A 102 1.07 10.88 -1.33
CA ARG A 102 1.65 11.87 -0.41
C ARG A 102 3.11 12.18 -0.75
N GLN A 103 3.91 11.15 -1.09
CA GLN A 103 5.29 11.34 -1.52
C GLN A 103 5.40 12.15 -2.83
N GLN A 104 4.53 11.87 -3.80
CA GLN A 104 4.47 12.63 -5.05
C GLN A 104 4.10 14.10 -4.82
N LEU A 105 3.11 14.37 -3.96
CA LEU A 105 2.72 15.74 -3.62
C LEU A 105 3.85 16.48 -2.90
N ASN A 106 4.48 15.85 -1.91
CA ASN A 106 5.63 16.41 -1.23
C ASN A 106 6.84 16.64 -2.17
N ALA A 107 7.04 15.76 -3.15
CA ALA A 107 8.07 15.96 -4.18
C ALA A 107 7.74 17.16 -5.06
N ARG A 108 6.47 17.33 -5.47
CA ARG A 108 6.06 18.51 -6.26
C ARG A 108 6.29 19.82 -5.51
N ASP A 109 5.92 19.88 -4.23
CA ASP A 109 6.17 21.04 -3.36
C ASP A 109 7.68 21.29 -3.20
N PHE A 110 8.48 20.23 -3.17
CA PHE A 110 9.93 20.27 -3.09
C PHE A 110 10.58 20.73 -4.40
N TYR A 111 10.09 20.25 -5.57
CA TYR A 111 10.57 20.68 -6.88
C TYR A 111 10.30 22.16 -7.18
N GLN A 112 9.29 22.73 -6.57
CA GLN A 112 9.06 24.18 -6.63
C GLN A 112 10.08 24.97 -5.80
N GLN A 113 10.86 24.30 -4.94
CA GLN A 113 11.82 24.91 -4.01
C GLN A 113 13.29 24.48 -4.19
N THR A 114 13.61 23.48 -5.05
CA THR A 114 14.97 22.90 -5.11
C THR A 114 15.33 22.32 -6.49
N ASP A 115 16.63 22.38 -6.88
CA ASP A 115 17.19 21.86 -8.13
C ASP A 115 17.06 20.34 -8.30
N ILE A 116 16.91 19.94 -9.58
CA ILE A 116 16.38 18.65 -10.08
C ILE A 116 17.31 17.43 -9.88
N GLU A 117 18.60 17.62 -9.64
CA GLU A 117 19.60 16.52 -9.74
C GLU A 117 19.59 15.47 -8.61
N ASP A 118 19.01 15.77 -7.44
CA ASP A 118 19.09 14.88 -6.27
C ASP A 118 17.90 13.89 -6.14
N VAL A 119 16.85 14.02 -6.94
CA VAL A 119 15.58 13.30 -6.74
C VAL A 119 15.53 11.97 -7.51
N GLU A 120 16.17 11.88 -8.66
CA GLU A 120 16.15 10.68 -9.50
C GLU A 120 16.86 9.45 -8.87
N ARG A 121 17.76 9.71 -7.92
CA ARG A 121 18.45 8.66 -7.13
C ARG A 121 17.62 8.01 -6.03
N LEU A 122 16.43 8.50 -5.74
CA LEU A 122 15.71 8.21 -4.49
C LEU A 122 14.38 7.49 -4.66
N MET A 123 13.93 7.19 -5.91
CA MET A 123 12.68 6.44 -6.12
C MET A 123 12.92 4.94 -5.98
N PRO A 124 12.37 4.28 -4.94
CA PRO A 124 12.46 2.83 -4.85
C PRO A 124 11.39 2.19 -5.75
N GLU A 125 11.81 1.22 -6.57
CA GLU A 125 10.91 0.25 -7.20
C GLU A 125 10.28 -0.63 -6.09
N THR A 126 9.17 -0.19 -5.53
CA THR A 126 8.56 -0.83 -4.34
C THR A 126 7.49 -1.88 -4.70
N GLY A 127 7.24 -2.12 -5.99
CA GLY A 127 6.06 -2.90 -6.44
C GLY A 127 6.10 -4.41 -6.23
N SER A 128 7.24 -5.02 -5.91
CA SER A 128 7.41 -6.48 -6.04
C SER A 128 7.63 -7.28 -4.75
N LEU A 129 7.86 -6.65 -3.60
CA LEU A 129 8.32 -7.37 -2.41
C LEU A 129 7.20 -7.89 -1.49
N LEU A 130 6.02 -7.25 -1.49
CA LEU A 130 4.93 -7.60 -0.55
C LEU A 130 4.20 -8.91 -0.90
N GLY A 131 4.25 -9.36 -2.14
CA GLY A 131 3.60 -10.60 -2.59
C GLY A 131 4.36 -11.90 -2.23
N ARG A 132 5.56 -11.81 -1.62
CA ARG A 132 6.45 -12.96 -1.40
C ARG A 132 6.43 -13.52 0.02
N PHE A 133 5.85 -12.79 0.98
CA PHE A 133 5.84 -13.18 2.39
C PHE A 133 4.44 -13.38 2.91
N THR A 134 4.26 -14.37 3.77
CA THR A 134 3.04 -14.50 4.57
C THR A 134 2.93 -13.33 5.54
N HIS A 135 1.71 -13.01 5.98
CA HIS A 135 1.48 -11.94 6.97
C HIS A 135 2.30 -12.13 8.26
N HIS A 136 2.48 -13.39 8.68
CA HIS A 136 3.25 -13.72 9.89
C HIS A 136 4.76 -13.47 9.69
N GLU A 137 5.33 -13.89 8.57
CA GLU A 137 6.74 -13.66 8.22
C GLU A 137 7.02 -12.17 8.08
N LEU A 138 6.15 -11.42 7.38
CA LEU A 138 6.28 -9.98 7.24
C LEU A 138 6.25 -9.27 8.61
N LYS A 139 5.35 -9.69 9.51
CA LYS A 139 5.25 -9.13 10.87
C LYS A 139 6.51 -9.42 11.68
N HIS A 140 7.08 -10.62 11.54
CA HIS A 140 8.33 -11.01 12.23
C HIS A 140 9.52 -10.21 11.70
N LEU A 141 9.68 -10.13 10.38
CA LEU A 141 10.72 -9.34 9.72
C LEU A 141 10.64 -7.85 10.06
N LEU A 142 9.42 -7.29 10.07
CA LEU A 142 9.21 -5.90 10.48
C LEU A 142 9.60 -5.65 11.94
N ARG A 143 9.26 -6.56 12.86
CA ARG A 143 9.67 -6.44 14.27
C ARG A 143 11.18 -6.48 14.43
N GLN A 144 11.84 -7.43 13.77
CA GLN A 144 13.29 -7.51 13.75
C GLN A 144 13.92 -6.25 13.13
N GLY A 145 13.39 -5.81 11.99
CA GLY A 145 13.85 -4.61 11.31
C GLY A 145 13.73 -3.35 12.18
N LEU A 146 12.58 -3.17 12.80
CA LEU A 146 12.36 -2.04 13.70
C LEU A 146 13.26 -2.08 14.95
N ALA A 147 13.66 -3.27 15.42
CA ALA A 147 14.60 -3.41 16.54
C ALA A 147 16.03 -2.99 16.19
N THR A 148 16.42 -3.04 14.90
CA THR A 148 17.76 -2.59 14.44
C THR A 148 17.87 -1.08 14.23
N LEU A 149 16.74 -0.38 14.20
CA LEU A 149 16.72 1.07 13.98
C LEU A 149 17.14 1.83 15.24
N THR A 150 17.87 2.94 15.05
CA THR A 150 18.06 3.90 16.14
C THR A 150 16.74 4.56 16.50
N ARG A 151 16.66 5.17 17.68
CA ARG A 151 15.45 5.88 18.14
C ARG A 151 15.01 6.95 17.12
N GLN A 152 15.96 7.72 16.59
CA GLN A 152 15.68 8.77 15.62
C GLN A 152 15.19 8.20 14.28
N GLN A 153 15.83 7.13 13.77
CA GLN A 153 15.40 6.47 12.54
C GLN A 153 13.97 5.92 12.68
N ARG A 154 13.67 5.24 13.79
CA ARG A 154 12.34 4.71 14.07
C ARG A 154 11.31 5.83 14.15
N GLN A 155 11.57 6.88 14.94
CA GLN A 155 10.67 8.01 15.13
C GLN A 155 10.35 8.70 13.78
N VAL A 156 11.36 8.96 12.96
CA VAL A 156 11.18 9.59 11.64
C VAL A 156 10.37 8.70 10.72
N LEU A 157 10.64 7.39 10.69
CA LEU A 157 9.87 6.44 9.86
C LEU A 157 8.41 6.33 10.34
N GLU A 158 8.19 6.29 11.66
CA GLU A 158 6.84 6.26 12.24
C GLU A 158 6.05 7.52 11.88
N LEU A 159 6.64 8.71 12.05
CA LEU A 159 6.00 9.98 11.72
C LEU A 159 5.70 10.11 10.22
N ALA A 160 6.60 9.63 9.37
CA ALA A 160 6.40 9.65 7.92
C ALA A 160 5.33 8.63 7.47
N SER A 161 5.34 7.41 8.04
CA SER A 161 4.49 6.30 7.58
C SER A 161 3.11 6.29 8.22
N TYR A 162 3.01 6.53 9.55
CA TYR A 162 1.73 6.48 10.27
C TYR A 162 1.03 7.83 10.33
N ASP A 163 1.79 8.91 10.56
CA ASP A 163 1.23 10.26 10.65
C ASP A 163 1.21 10.97 9.29
N GLY A 164 1.86 10.41 8.26
CA GLY A 164 1.94 10.98 6.92
C GLY A 164 2.61 12.36 6.87
N LEU A 165 3.52 12.65 7.83
CA LEU A 165 4.21 13.95 7.89
C LEU A 165 5.27 14.05 6.80
N SER A 166 5.39 15.23 6.20
CA SER A 166 6.50 15.59 5.31
C SER A 166 7.81 15.72 6.11
N MET A 167 8.94 15.67 5.44
CA MET A 167 10.25 15.83 6.07
C MET A 167 10.40 17.17 6.80
N ALA A 168 9.76 18.23 6.28
CA ALA A 168 9.75 19.55 6.90
C ALA A 168 8.89 19.58 8.18
N GLU A 169 7.70 18.96 8.16
CA GLU A 169 6.84 18.84 9.33
C GLU A 169 7.50 17.99 10.44
N ILE A 170 8.18 16.90 10.04
CA ILE A 170 8.95 16.06 10.98
C ILE A 170 10.09 16.87 11.59
N ALA A 171 10.83 17.63 10.79
CA ALA A 171 11.91 18.48 11.26
C ALA A 171 11.41 19.50 12.30
N SER A 172 10.31 20.17 12.00
CA SER A 172 9.66 21.11 12.93
C SER A 172 9.20 20.42 14.22
N LYS A 173 8.60 19.23 14.11
CA LYS A 173 8.07 18.46 15.25
C LYS A 173 9.16 17.88 16.15
N THR A 174 10.31 17.49 15.57
CA THR A 174 11.41 16.86 16.30
C THR A 174 12.50 17.81 16.74
N GLY A 175 12.48 19.07 16.28
CA GLY A 175 13.55 20.05 16.51
C GLY A 175 14.83 19.77 15.71
N GLU A 176 14.74 18.91 14.70
CA GLU A 176 15.86 18.52 13.84
C GLU A 176 15.90 19.37 12.54
N THR A 177 17.03 19.33 11.85
CA THR A 177 17.08 19.90 10.49
C THR A 177 16.43 18.96 9.47
N VAL A 178 15.88 19.50 8.38
CA VAL A 178 15.31 18.70 7.29
C VAL A 178 16.35 17.73 6.72
N SER A 179 17.62 18.12 6.67
CA SER A 179 18.73 17.28 6.23
C SER A 179 18.93 16.06 7.16
N ASN A 180 18.91 16.27 8.49
CA ASN A 180 19.02 15.19 9.46
C ASN A 180 17.83 14.24 9.38
N VAL A 181 16.61 14.77 9.24
CA VAL A 181 15.39 13.96 9.09
C VAL A 181 15.48 13.09 7.85
N ARG A 182 15.88 13.64 6.71
CA ARG A 182 16.11 12.86 5.48
C ARG A 182 17.16 11.77 5.71
N HIS A 183 18.27 12.11 6.33
CA HIS A 183 19.33 11.15 6.64
C HIS A 183 18.83 9.98 7.51
N TYR A 184 18.08 10.25 8.58
CA TYR A 184 17.47 9.23 9.42
C TYR A 184 16.47 8.37 8.65
N TYR A 185 15.63 8.99 7.84
CA TYR A 185 14.63 8.32 7.02
C TYR A 185 15.26 7.31 6.05
N TYR A 186 16.21 7.78 5.21
CA TYR A 186 16.82 6.92 4.20
C TYR A 186 17.73 5.85 4.78
N ARG A 187 18.47 6.16 5.83
CA ARG A 187 19.24 5.12 6.53
C ARG A 187 18.36 4.08 7.21
N GLY A 188 17.25 4.50 7.76
CA GLY A 188 16.25 3.58 8.34
C GLY A 188 15.65 2.66 7.27
N LEU A 189 15.21 3.22 6.14
CA LEU A 189 14.71 2.43 5.00
C LEU A 189 15.76 1.46 4.45
N LYS A 190 17.01 1.90 4.30
CA LYS A 190 18.10 1.04 3.84
C LYS A 190 18.31 -0.16 4.75
N LYS A 191 18.28 0.03 6.08
CA LYS A 191 18.37 -1.05 7.06
C LYS A 191 17.20 -2.03 6.95
N LEU A 192 15.96 -1.51 6.86
CA LEU A 192 14.78 -2.36 6.70
C LEU A 192 14.83 -3.15 5.39
N ARG A 193 15.26 -2.52 4.30
CA ARG A 193 15.40 -3.17 3.00
C ARG A 193 16.44 -4.28 3.01
N SER A 194 17.60 -4.08 3.64
CA SER A 194 18.65 -5.10 3.71
C SER A 194 18.21 -6.35 4.48
N LEU A 195 17.35 -6.21 5.47
CA LEU A 195 16.80 -7.36 6.21
C LEU A 195 15.78 -8.14 5.38
N ILE A 196 14.94 -7.45 4.61
CA ILE A 196 13.98 -8.08 3.71
C ILE A 196 14.70 -8.80 2.56
N SER A 197 15.80 -8.23 2.05
CA SER A 197 16.61 -8.82 0.97
C SER A 197 17.53 -9.92 1.48
N GLY A 198 18.11 -9.81 2.68
CA GLY A 198 19.03 -10.79 3.27
C GLY A 198 18.36 -12.04 3.84
N GLY A 199 17.04 -12.01 4.07
CA GLY A 199 16.27 -13.21 4.42
C GLY A 199 16.19 -14.24 3.29
N GLN A 200 16.70 -13.94 2.09
CA GLN A 200 16.71 -14.83 0.94
C GLN A 200 17.85 -15.89 0.97
N GLU A 201 18.93 -15.65 1.73
CA GLU A 201 20.08 -16.57 1.72
C GLU A 201 19.97 -17.71 2.74
N GLN A 202 19.07 -17.62 3.71
CA GLN A 202 18.94 -18.65 4.75
C GLN A 202 17.85 -19.70 4.49
N GLY A 203 17.01 -19.51 3.46
CA GLY A 203 15.92 -20.45 3.09
C GLY A 203 16.33 -21.56 2.12
N GLN A 204 17.55 -21.55 1.55
CA GLN A 204 17.98 -22.51 0.55
C GLN A 204 18.99 -23.57 1.04
N GLN A 205 19.26 -23.65 2.35
CA GLN A 205 20.23 -24.62 2.88
C GLN A 205 19.62 -25.75 3.72
N HIS A 206 18.33 -26.01 3.63
CA HIS A 206 17.70 -27.20 4.19
C HIS A 206 16.81 -27.89 3.16
N GLU A 207 17.44 -28.55 2.20
CA GLU A 207 16.93 -29.73 1.52
C GLU A 207 18.03 -30.80 1.48
#